data_822a0a4f83b0e69eb74617d5385c645c
#
_entry.id   822a0a4f83b0e69eb74617d5385c645c
#
_cell.length_a   1.000
_cell.length_b   1.000
_cell.length_c   1.000
_cell.angle_alpha   90.00
_cell.angle_beta   90.00
_cell.angle_gamma   90.00
#
_symmetry.space_group_name_H-M   'P 1'
#
loop_
_entity.id
_entity.type
_entity.pdbx_description
1 polymer ?
#
loop_
_entity_poly.entity_id
_entity_poly.type
_entity_poly.pdbx_seq_one_letter_code
_entity_poly.pdbx_strand_id
1 'polypeptide(L)'
;MKSIIMLVILNILAITTAVASDGLVRDIVVYKNPECGCCTKWVKYLQDNNYNVTIEHTRDVLAVKKRLGVPEKLAACHTAVIDGYVIEGHITHRDIKRLLLFRPDIKGIAVPGMPVGTPGMESGSTVQPYNVMSFDEQGTMEVFVEH
;
A
#
# COMPACT_ATOMS: atom_id res chain seq x y z
N MET A 1 6.14 42.37 63.39
CA MET A 1 5.59 42.27 62.04
C MET A 1 6.29 41.14 61.34
N LYS A 2 5.62 39.97 61.18
CA LYS A 2 6.18 38.73 60.63
C LYS A 2 5.76 38.65 59.16
N SER A 3 6.73 38.81 58.23
CA SER A 3 6.49 38.58 56.78
C SER A 3 6.45 37.08 56.49
N ILE A 4 5.30 36.61 56.06
CA ILE A 4 5.11 35.27 55.58
C ILE A 4 5.41 35.27 54.08
N ILE A 5 6.54 34.69 53.67
CA ILE A 5 6.89 34.47 52.26
C ILE A 5 6.18 33.20 51.85
N MET A 6 5.16 33.34 51.04
CA MET A 6 4.40 32.23 50.43
C MET A 6 5.15 31.72 49.21
N LEU A 7 5.79 30.57 49.32
CA LEU A 7 6.43 29.86 48.20
C LEU A 7 5.35 29.18 47.36
N VAL A 8 5.09 29.73 46.18
CA VAL A 8 4.25 29.07 45.17
C VAL A 8 5.13 28.10 44.37
N ILE A 9 5.03 26.84 44.65
CA ILE A 9 5.67 25.78 43.88
C ILE A 9 4.81 25.52 42.65
N LEU A 10 5.27 26.01 41.48
CA LEU A 10 4.65 25.77 40.19
C LEU A 10 5.04 24.36 39.71
N ASN A 11 4.16 23.38 39.90
CA ASN A 11 4.31 22.04 39.33
C ASN A 11 4.07 22.11 37.81
N ILE A 12 5.14 22.18 37.03
CA ILE A 12 5.08 22.00 35.59
C ILE A 12 4.97 20.50 35.33
N LEU A 13 3.74 20.05 35.09
CA LEU A 13 3.48 18.68 34.63
C LEU A 13 3.96 18.59 33.17
N ALA A 14 5.15 18.04 32.95
CA ALA A 14 5.65 17.75 31.61
C ALA A 14 4.79 16.63 31.00
N ILE A 15 3.83 17.00 30.16
CA ILE A 15 3.10 16.04 29.33
C ILE A 15 4.05 15.55 28.25
N THR A 16 4.74 14.44 28.50
CA THR A 16 5.46 13.72 27.47
C THR A 16 4.42 13.05 26.55
N THR A 17 4.11 13.67 25.42
CA THR A 17 3.40 12.99 24.34
C THR A 17 4.31 11.91 23.79
N ALA A 18 4.12 10.67 24.20
CA ALA A 18 4.71 9.54 23.50
C ALA A 18 4.14 9.53 22.08
N VAL A 19 4.96 9.93 21.11
CA VAL A 19 4.69 9.67 19.70
C VAL A 19 4.84 8.17 19.53
N ALA A 20 3.73 7.44 19.65
CA ALA A 20 3.69 6.06 19.22
C ALA A 20 4.07 6.06 17.73
N SER A 21 5.27 5.55 17.42
CA SER A 21 5.65 5.22 16.05
C SER A 21 4.73 4.05 15.66
N ASP A 22 3.65 4.41 15.01
CA ASP A 22 2.59 3.49 14.62
C ASP A 22 3.11 2.55 13.53
N GLY A 23 3.75 1.48 13.99
CA GLY A 23 4.05 0.30 13.18
C GLY A 23 2.76 -0.51 13.00
N LEU A 24 1.66 0.15 12.58
CA LEU A 24 0.41 -0.54 12.27
C LEU A 24 0.68 -1.56 11.19
N VAL A 25 0.67 -2.82 11.62
CA VAL A 25 0.58 -3.97 10.71
C VAL A 25 -0.74 -3.81 9.96
N ARG A 26 -0.68 -3.78 8.62
CA ARG A 26 -1.87 -3.59 7.79
C ARG A 26 -2.24 -4.89 7.13
N ASP A 27 -3.50 -5.27 7.26
CA ASP A 27 -4.04 -6.46 6.62
C ASP A 27 -4.27 -6.20 5.14
N ILE A 28 -3.76 -7.09 4.29
CA ILE A 28 -3.95 -7.06 2.84
C ILE A 28 -4.30 -8.46 2.34
N VAL A 29 -5.32 -8.56 1.50
CA VAL A 29 -5.73 -9.81 0.83
C VAL A 29 -5.21 -9.80 -0.60
N VAL A 30 -4.44 -10.82 -0.98
CA VAL A 30 -3.80 -10.94 -2.30
C VAL A 30 -4.38 -12.13 -3.07
N TYR A 31 -5.01 -11.86 -4.20
CA TYR A 31 -5.53 -12.84 -5.15
C TYR A 31 -4.48 -13.10 -6.23
N LYS A 32 -3.96 -14.31 -6.29
CA LYS A 32 -2.91 -14.69 -7.24
C LYS A 32 -3.06 -16.12 -7.74
N ASN A 33 -2.53 -16.37 -8.95
CA ASN A 33 -2.34 -17.74 -9.41
C ASN A 33 -1.30 -18.45 -8.51
N PRO A 34 -1.56 -19.67 -8.02
CA PRO A 34 -0.59 -20.41 -7.20
C PRO A 34 0.78 -20.57 -7.87
N GLU A 35 0.82 -20.68 -9.19
CA GLU A 35 2.04 -20.87 -9.99
C GLU A 35 2.78 -19.54 -10.31
N CYS A 36 2.22 -18.38 -9.96
CA CYS A 36 2.83 -17.08 -10.23
C CYS A 36 4.01 -16.81 -9.28
N GLY A 37 5.23 -17.01 -9.77
CA GLY A 37 6.46 -16.82 -8.99
C GLY A 37 6.75 -15.36 -8.62
N CYS A 38 6.58 -14.43 -9.55
CA CYS A 38 6.78 -12.98 -9.30
C CYS A 38 5.76 -12.45 -8.29
N CYS A 39 4.50 -12.93 -8.35
CA CYS A 39 3.49 -12.60 -7.36
C CYS A 39 3.90 -13.07 -5.95
N THR A 40 4.50 -14.25 -5.82
CA THR A 40 5.00 -14.77 -4.54
C THR A 40 6.14 -13.90 -3.99
N LYS A 41 7.03 -13.41 -4.85
CA LYS A 41 8.08 -12.46 -4.46
C LYS A 41 7.50 -11.13 -3.99
N TRP A 42 6.45 -10.63 -4.65
CA TRP A 42 5.77 -9.41 -4.24
C TRP A 42 5.08 -9.57 -2.88
N VAL A 43 4.42 -10.70 -2.64
CA VAL A 43 3.86 -11.03 -1.31
C VAL A 43 4.93 -10.99 -0.23
N LYS A 44 6.08 -11.64 -0.47
CA LYS A 44 7.20 -11.59 0.46
C LYS A 44 7.70 -10.17 0.69
N TYR A 45 7.83 -9.37 -0.36
CA TYR A 45 8.21 -7.96 -0.25
C TYR A 45 7.24 -7.18 0.65
N LEU A 46 5.94 -7.42 0.57
CA LEU A 46 4.96 -6.78 1.47
C LEU A 46 5.14 -7.24 2.92
N GLN A 47 5.32 -8.54 3.15
CA GLN A 47 5.57 -9.10 4.48
C GLN A 47 6.83 -8.51 5.11
N ASP A 48 7.91 -8.37 4.34
CA ASP A 48 9.17 -7.72 4.77
C ASP A 48 8.98 -6.21 5.08
N ASN A 49 7.88 -5.60 4.62
CA ASN A 49 7.49 -4.21 4.88
C ASN A 49 6.32 -4.08 5.89
N ASN A 50 6.14 -5.08 6.77
CA ASN A 50 5.16 -5.11 7.86
C ASN A 50 3.69 -5.13 7.42
N TYR A 51 3.37 -5.79 6.29
CA TYR A 51 1.99 -6.12 5.94
C TYR A 51 1.65 -7.53 6.43
N ASN A 52 0.46 -7.69 6.98
CA ASN A 52 -0.13 -9.00 7.27
C ASN A 52 -0.86 -9.48 6.02
N VAL A 53 -0.25 -10.41 5.28
CA VAL A 53 -0.73 -10.81 3.95
C VAL A 53 -1.53 -12.10 4.03
N THR A 54 -2.81 -12.04 3.69
CA THR A 54 -3.64 -13.21 3.41
C THR A 54 -3.61 -13.51 1.91
N ILE A 55 -3.30 -14.75 1.54
CA ILE A 55 -3.22 -15.15 0.13
C ILE A 55 -4.45 -15.97 -0.23
N GLU A 56 -5.17 -15.52 -1.25
CA GLU A 56 -6.28 -16.22 -1.90
C GLU A 56 -5.80 -16.77 -3.25
N HIS A 57 -5.55 -18.06 -3.30
CA HIS A 57 -5.15 -18.74 -4.52
C HIS A 57 -6.33 -18.91 -5.49
N THR A 58 -6.16 -18.42 -6.71
CA THR A 58 -7.13 -18.61 -7.79
C THR A 58 -6.44 -18.79 -9.13
N ARG A 59 -6.96 -19.66 -9.99
CA ARG A 59 -6.54 -19.77 -11.39
C ARG A 59 -7.30 -18.79 -12.29
N ASP A 60 -8.43 -18.29 -11.83
CA ASP A 60 -9.25 -17.30 -12.54
C ASP A 60 -9.04 -15.90 -11.94
N VAL A 61 -7.83 -15.36 -12.12
CA VAL A 61 -7.50 -14.00 -11.69
C VAL A 61 -8.29 -12.94 -12.47
N LEU A 62 -8.76 -13.26 -13.69
CA LEU A 62 -9.55 -12.34 -14.50
C LEU A 62 -10.94 -12.10 -13.90
N ALA A 63 -11.59 -13.15 -13.40
CA ALA A 63 -12.86 -13.00 -12.69
C ALA A 63 -12.73 -12.13 -11.44
N VAL A 64 -11.61 -12.27 -10.69
CA VAL A 64 -11.33 -11.40 -9.53
C VAL A 64 -11.17 -9.95 -9.96
N LYS A 65 -10.36 -9.65 -11.00
CA LYS A 65 -10.15 -8.30 -11.51
C LYS A 65 -11.48 -7.65 -11.93
N LYS A 66 -12.29 -8.38 -12.68
CA LYS A 66 -13.62 -7.92 -13.11
C LYS A 66 -14.54 -7.61 -11.92
N ARG A 67 -14.59 -8.51 -10.93
CA ARG A 67 -15.39 -8.32 -9.71
C ARG A 67 -14.94 -7.09 -8.91
N LEU A 68 -13.64 -6.84 -8.86
CA LEU A 68 -13.04 -5.72 -8.13
C LEU A 68 -12.98 -4.40 -8.94
N GLY A 69 -13.46 -4.41 -10.18
CA GLY A 69 -13.54 -3.22 -11.02
C GLY A 69 -12.18 -2.76 -11.59
N VAL A 70 -11.21 -3.66 -11.71
CA VAL A 70 -9.93 -3.34 -12.35
C VAL A 70 -10.16 -3.10 -13.85
N PRO A 71 -9.81 -1.92 -14.40
CA PRO A 71 -9.89 -1.69 -15.84
C PRO A 71 -8.98 -2.66 -16.61
N GLU A 72 -9.47 -3.22 -17.70
CA GLU A 72 -8.74 -4.22 -18.49
C GLU A 72 -7.35 -3.70 -18.95
N LYS A 73 -7.27 -2.42 -19.30
CA LYS A 73 -6.02 -1.76 -19.71
C LYS A 73 -4.97 -1.65 -18.60
N LEU A 74 -5.38 -1.77 -17.35
CA LEU A 74 -4.51 -1.71 -16.17
C LEU A 74 -4.20 -3.09 -15.59
N ALA A 75 -4.77 -4.16 -16.13
CA ALA A 75 -4.60 -5.50 -15.61
C ALA A 75 -3.13 -5.95 -15.61
N ALA A 76 -2.71 -6.52 -14.48
CA ALA A 76 -1.40 -7.12 -14.26
C ALA A 76 -1.55 -8.57 -13.79
N CYS A 77 -0.54 -9.17 -13.14
CA CYS A 77 -0.55 -10.60 -12.82
C CYS A 77 -1.32 -10.97 -11.54
N HIS A 78 -1.53 -10.05 -10.61
CA HIS A 78 -2.27 -10.26 -9.37
C HIS A 78 -3.04 -9.02 -8.95
N THR A 79 -4.00 -9.21 -8.06
CA THR A 79 -4.82 -8.13 -7.50
C THR A 79 -4.84 -8.27 -5.99
N ALA A 80 -4.80 -7.17 -5.27
CA ALA A 80 -4.95 -7.18 -3.82
C ALA A 80 -5.99 -6.15 -3.36
N VAL A 81 -6.43 -6.29 -2.11
CA VAL A 81 -7.35 -5.35 -1.45
C VAL A 81 -6.80 -4.98 -0.10
N ILE A 82 -6.74 -3.68 0.19
CA ILE A 82 -6.33 -3.11 1.47
C ILE A 82 -7.21 -1.90 1.80
N ASP A 83 -7.79 -1.87 2.99
CA ASP A 83 -8.65 -0.75 3.45
C ASP A 83 -9.72 -0.31 2.44
N GLY A 84 -10.25 -1.23 1.63
CA GLY A 84 -11.23 -0.97 0.58
C GLY A 84 -10.64 -0.57 -0.78
N TYR A 85 -9.34 -0.24 -0.86
CA TYR A 85 -8.66 0.05 -2.11
C TYR A 85 -8.21 -1.22 -2.84
N VAL A 86 -8.29 -1.18 -4.15
CA VAL A 86 -7.75 -2.22 -5.03
C VAL A 86 -6.31 -1.87 -5.42
N ILE A 87 -5.42 -2.84 -5.26
CA ILE A 87 -4.01 -2.75 -5.63
C ILE A 87 -3.76 -3.74 -6.76
N GLU A 88 -3.41 -3.26 -7.93
CA GLU A 88 -3.20 -4.09 -9.11
C GLU A 88 -1.74 -4.14 -9.52
N GLY A 89 -1.16 -5.34 -9.58
CA GLY A 89 0.22 -5.56 -10.00
C GLY A 89 1.28 -5.19 -8.95
N HIS A 90 2.50 -4.95 -9.42
CA HIS A 90 3.72 -4.85 -8.60
C HIS A 90 3.93 -3.45 -7.98
N ILE A 91 2.94 -2.95 -7.25
CA ILE A 91 2.96 -1.65 -6.56
C ILE A 91 3.98 -1.67 -5.42
N THR A 92 4.73 -0.56 -5.24
CA THR A 92 5.65 -0.43 -4.12
C THR A 92 4.91 -0.21 -2.79
N HIS A 93 5.48 -0.64 -1.68
CA HIS A 93 4.92 -0.38 -0.35
C HIS A 93 4.81 1.13 -0.06
N ARG A 94 5.68 1.96 -0.67
CA ARG A 94 5.66 3.42 -0.54
C ARG A 94 4.41 4.02 -1.18
N ASP A 95 4.03 3.52 -2.36
CA ASP A 95 2.84 3.99 -3.06
C ASP A 95 1.57 3.54 -2.34
N ILE A 96 1.55 2.30 -1.81
CA ILE A 96 0.46 1.84 -0.94
C ILE A 96 0.36 2.72 0.31
N LYS A 97 1.46 3.03 0.98
CA LYS A 97 1.46 3.96 2.13
C LYS A 97 0.94 5.34 1.75
N ARG A 98 1.35 5.87 0.60
CA ARG A 98 0.88 7.15 0.08
C ARG A 98 -0.63 7.13 -0.14
N LEU A 99 -1.16 6.10 -0.78
CA LEU A 99 -2.59 5.89 -0.98
C LEU A 99 -3.36 5.90 0.34
N LEU A 100 -2.89 5.12 1.32
CA LEU A 100 -3.55 4.99 2.63
C LEU A 100 -3.43 6.24 3.49
N LEU A 101 -2.40 7.06 3.29
CA LEU A 101 -2.22 8.33 4.00
C LEU A 101 -3.15 9.41 3.46
N PHE A 102 -3.23 9.57 2.14
CA PHE A 102 -4.03 10.63 1.51
C PHE A 102 -5.50 10.27 1.33
N ARG A 103 -5.82 8.97 1.29
CA ARG A 103 -7.18 8.42 1.15
C ARG A 103 -8.02 9.11 0.06
N PRO A 104 -7.48 9.23 -1.18
CA PRO A 104 -8.22 9.86 -2.27
C PRO A 104 -9.50 9.08 -2.59
N ASP A 105 -10.49 9.76 -3.16
CA ASP A 105 -11.75 9.17 -3.61
C ASP A 105 -11.54 8.46 -4.97
N ILE A 106 -10.87 7.30 -4.93
CA ILE A 106 -10.59 6.44 -6.07
C ILE A 106 -10.87 4.97 -5.70
N LYS A 107 -11.04 4.11 -6.67
CA LYS A 107 -11.21 2.67 -6.47
C LYS A 107 -9.90 1.98 -6.12
N GLY A 108 -8.80 2.39 -6.75
CA GLY A 108 -7.53 1.75 -6.56
C GLY A 108 -6.40 2.33 -7.38
N ILE A 109 -5.23 1.69 -7.26
CA ILE A 109 -4.02 2.01 -8.02
C ILE A 109 -3.46 0.77 -8.72
N ALA A 110 -2.80 0.96 -9.86
CA ALA A 110 -2.29 -0.11 -10.71
C ALA A 110 -0.90 0.20 -11.27
N VAL A 111 -0.05 -0.81 -11.39
CA VAL A 111 1.12 -0.82 -12.28
C VAL A 111 0.78 -1.76 -13.43
N PRO A 112 0.42 -1.22 -14.62
CA PRO A 112 0.08 -2.04 -15.77
C PRO A 112 1.26 -2.89 -16.23
N GLY A 113 1.00 -4.12 -16.63
CA GLY A 113 2.04 -5.04 -17.07
C GLY A 113 2.93 -5.50 -15.91
N MET A 114 4.22 -5.66 -16.21
CA MET A 114 5.23 -6.16 -15.26
C MET A 114 6.57 -5.46 -15.51
N PRO A 115 6.71 -4.15 -15.23
CA PRO A 115 7.95 -3.43 -15.48
C PRO A 115 9.12 -4.03 -14.70
N VAL A 116 10.26 -4.20 -15.35
CA VAL A 116 11.49 -4.69 -14.72
C VAL A 116 11.96 -3.68 -13.67
N GLY A 117 12.31 -4.18 -12.50
CA GLY A 117 12.75 -3.37 -11.36
C GLY A 117 11.64 -3.03 -10.35
N THR A 118 10.37 -3.31 -10.66
CA THR A 118 9.29 -3.26 -9.66
C THR A 118 9.45 -4.40 -8.65
N PRO A 119 8.89 -4.27 -7.42
CA PRO A 119 9.02 -5.29 -6.38
C PRO A 119 8.55 -6.68 -6.86
N GLY A 120 9.42 -7.68 -6.81
CA GLY A 120 9.16 -9.03 -7.30
C GLY A 120 9.51 -9.25 -8.79
N MET A 121 9.88 -8.17 -9.51
CA MET A 121 10.28 -8.17 -10.91
C MET A 121 11.71 -7.66 -11.11
N GLU A 122 12.52 -7.73 -10.07
CA GLU A 122 13.93 -7.32 -10.11
C GLU A 122 14.73 -8.22 -11.06
N SER A 123 15.56 -7.60 -11.91
CA SER A 123 16.48 -8.27 -12.82
C SER A 123 17.80 -7.50 -12.88
N GLY A 124 18.77 -7.92 -12.08
CA GLY A 124 20.05 -7.20 -11.91
C GLY A 124 19.82 -5.76 -11.42
N SER A 125 20.50 -4.80 -12.03
CA SER A 125 20.37 -3.36 -11.72
C SER A 125 19.43 -2.61 -12.66
N THR A 126 18.74 -3.32 -13.56
CA THR A 126 17.85 -2.69 -14.55
C THR A 126 16.55 -2.25 -13.90
N VAL A 127 16.20 -1.00 -14.10
CA VAL A 127 14.89 -0.42 -13.72
C VAL A 127 14.28 0.24 -14.95
N GLN A 128 13.10 -0.17 -15.33
CA GLN A 128 12.32 0.46 -16.39
C GLN A 128 11.48 1.60 -15.79
N PRO A 129 11.39 2.77 -16.44
CA PRO A 129 10.40 3.78 -16.06
C PRO A 129 8.99 3.24 -16.17
N TYR A 130 8.13 3.56 -15.19
CA TYR A 130 6.71 3.17 -15.20
C TYR A 130 5.86 4.18 -14.43
N ASN A 131 4.58 4.16 -14.71
CA ASN A 131 3.61 4.96 -13.98
C ASN A 131 2.75 4.06 -13.10
N VAL A 132 2.50 4.50 -11.87
CA VAL A 132 1.39 4.03 -11.07
C VAL A 132 0.16 4.81 -11.50
N MET A 133 -0.87 4.12 -11.96
CA MET A 133 -2.12 4.70 -12.39
C MET A 133 -3.16 4.59 -11.28
N SER A 134 -3.95 5.62 -11.05
CA SER A 134 -5.20 5.53 -10.29
C SER A 134 -6.36 5.16 -11.22
N PHE A 135 -7.42 4.58 -10.66
CA PHE A 135 -8.69 4.37 -11.34
C PHE A 135 -9.86 4.51 -10.36
N ASP A 136 -10.99 4.99 -10.86
CA ASP A 136 -12.22 5.17 -10.09
C ASP A 136 -13.30 4.14 -10.46
N GLU A 137 -14.48 4.24 -9.83
CA GLU A 137 -15.62 3.36 -10.10
C GLU A 137 -16.20 3.55 -11.52
N GLN A 138 -15.95 4.68 -12.17
CA GLN A 138 -16.38 5.00 -13.53
C GLN A 138 -15.37 4.53 -14.58
N GLY A 139 -14.19 4.04 -14.14
CA GLY A 139 -13.12 3.62 -15.02
C GLY A 139 -12.23 4.78 -15.53
N THR A 140 -12.34 5.98 -14.93
CA THR A 140 -11.41 7.09 -15.18
C THR A 140 -10.02 6.71 -14.69
N MET A 141 -9.00 6.98 -15.49
CA MET A 141 -7.61 6.60 -15.19
C MET A 141 -6.72 7.82 -15.24
N GLU A 142 -5.92 8.04 -14.21
CA GLU A 142 -4.96 9.14 -14.11
C GLU A 142 -3.61 8.66 -13.59
N VAL A 143 -2.54 9.43 -13.83
CA VAL A 143 -1.24 9.14 -13.25
C VAL A 143 -1.27 9.48 -11.76
N PHE A 144 -1.01 8.49 -10.92
CA PHE A 144 -0.92 8.65 -9.46
C PHE A 144 0.51 8.97 -9.02
N VAL A 145 1.50 8.24 -9.57
CA VAL A 145 2.95 8.46 -9.33
C VAL A 145 3.73 8.06 -10.58
N GLU A 146 4.77 8.82 -10.92
CA GLU A 146 5.78 8.45 -11.94
C GLU A 146 7.03 7.91 -11.24
N HIS A 147 7.62 6.85 -11.80
CA HIS A 147 8.85 6.19 -11.34
C HIS A 147 9.92 6.11 -12.43
#